data_0a7dcd76c6259de5c968ccc9f579bfd9
#
_entry.id   0a7dcd76c6259de5c968ccc9f579bfd9
#
_cell.length_a   1.000
_cell.length_b   1.000
_cell.length_c   1.000
_cell.angle_alpha   90.00
_cell.angle_beta   90.00
_cell.angle_gamma   90.00
#
_symmetry.space_group_name_H-M   'P 1'
#
loop_
_entity.id
_entity.type
_entity.pdbx_description
1 polymer ?
#
loop_
_entity_poly.entity_id
_entity_poly.type
_entity_poly.pdbx_seq_one_letter_code
_entity_poly.pdbx_strand_id
1 'polypeptide(L)'
;MTNIGAEDIVDGNQKIILGLIWTLILRFTISDINEEGMTAKEGLLLWCQRKTACYDDVEVRDFSSSWNNGLAFCALLDIHRPDLIDYDSLDKSDHRGNMKLAFDIASNEIGIPDLLDVDDVCDVPRPDERSLMTYIAYWFHAFSQLERVENAGRRVEKFVNNMHGAWEMQNSYERRVKELLRLIRGQREHWKNSSFEGTYKDVKEQAYQFSLYKRNEKRQWVAEKSDLAALLGNIKTKLGTYRLRPYDPPQELSPENCDREWEILTRDEHERSQLINETIRDIKNRLRRSFADKANDFALTLKTLSLAISGLDGDVEDQLDHVQKLNGNLPPLDAFLDTIAELDQQCAEANIEENDFTTYTLDELAYELSLVKSSISKKLAFLDNQMVARNMTNLTPIQLEEFESVFRHFDRDASNTLHELEFSAALASLGLVYDEDEMHQVYVEVCGPNRLSQNAGVSFEQFIRFMVSVTEDQNTAEQVFQSFKEVADGKVCIHHSLIDPDPVTNSYSSPM
;
A
#
# COMPACT_ATOMS: atom_id res chain seq x y z
N MET A 1 -28.00 77.57 -47.79
CA MET A 1 -28.65 78.75 -47.27
C MET A 1 -29.20 79.56 -48.47
N THR A 2 -30.46 79.58 -48.64
CA THR A 2 -31.15 80.43 -49.63
C THR A 2 -31.77 81.56 -48.85
N ASN A 3 -31.57 82.83 -49.27
CA ASN A 3 -32.15 84.08 -48.74
C ASN A 3 -31.41 84.79 -47.60
N ILE A 4 -30.09 84.64 -47.49
CA ILE A 4 -29.28 85.48 -46.61
C ILE A 4 -28.22 86.13 -47.49
N GLY A 5 -28.28 87.48 -47.61
CA GLY A 5 -27.27 88.27 -48.29
C GLY A 5 -26.18 88.75 -47.31
N ALA A 6 -25.00 89.06 -47.83
CA ALA A 6 -23.94 89.67 -47.03
C ALA A 6 -24.36 91.05 -46.48
N GLU A 7 -25.21 91.74 -47.21
CA GLU A 7 -25.78 93.01 -46.81
C GLU A 7 -26.64 92.91 -45.55
N ASP A 8 -27.44 91.85 -45.38
CA ASP A 8 -28.31 91.65 -44.20
C ASP A 8 -27.45 91.46 -42.90
N ILE A 9 -26.23 90.95 -43.02
CA ILE A 9 -25.30 90.77 -41.91
C ILE A 9 -24.61 92.10 -41.58
N VAL A 10 -24.22 92.83 -42.57
CA VAL A 10 -23.58 94.13 -42.44
C VAL A 10 -24.51 95.16 -41.85
N ASP A 11 -25.79 95.15 -42.29
CA ASP A 11 -26.85 96.03 -41.78
C ASP A 11 -27.41 95.70 -40.42
N GLY A 12 -26.89 94.62 -39.78
CA GLY A 12 -27.22 94.22 -38.41
C GLY A 12 -28.61 93.61 -38.25
N ASN A 13 -29.21 93.03 -39.34
CA ASN A 13 -30.53 92.43 -39.26
C ASN A 13 -30.56 91.23 -38.32
N GLN A 14 -30.95 91.46 -37.07
CA GLN A 14 -30.92 90.49 -35.98
C GLN A 14 -31.64 89.15 -36.29
N LYS A 15 -32.82 89.24 -36.97
CA LYS A 15 -33.58 88.02 -37.33
C LYS A 15 -32.82 87.12 -38.30
N ILE A 16 -32.16 87.71 -39.30
CA ILE A 16 -31.43 86.98 -40.29
C ILE A 16 -30.13 86.45 -39.71
N ILE A 17 -29.41 87.24 -38.91
CA ILE A 17 -28.21 86.84 -38.23
C ILE A 17 -28.50 85.68 -37.27
N LEU A 18 -29.54 85.76 -36.42
CA LEU A 18 -29.95 84.65 -35.52
C LEU A 18 -30.37 83.43 -36.28
N GLY A 19 -31.07 83.61 -37.45
CA GLY A 19 -31.40 82.50 -38.32
C GLY A 19 -30.21 81.79 -38.93
N LEU A 20 -29.13 82.54 -39.27
CA LEU A 20 -27.89 82.02 -39.74
C LEU A 20 -27.16 81.24 -38.63
N ILE A 21 -27.02 81.83 -37.45
CA ILE A 21 -26.41 81.19 -36.28
C ILE A 21 -27.15 79.90 -35.94
N TRP A 22 -28.44 79.92 -35.89
CA TRP A 22 -29.28 78.74 -35.66
C TRP A 22 -29.05 77.65 -36.72
N THR A 23 -28.97 78.01 -37.97
CA THR A 23 -28.67 77.03 -39.01
C THR A 23 -27.29 76.39 -38.87
N LEU A 24 -26.31 77.18 -38.48
CA LEU A 24 -24.98 76.67 -38.16
C LEU A 24 -24.97 75.71 -36.93
N ILE A 25 -25.65 76.10 -35.85
CA ILE A 25 -25.80 75.28 -34.65
C ILE A 25 -26.53 73.98 -35.01
N LEU A 26 -27.62 74.05 -35.71
CA LEU A 26 -28.37 72.89 -36.16
C LEU A 26 -27.52 71.95 -37.01
N ARG A 27 -26.71 72.50 -37.90
CA ARG A 27 -25.85 71.74 -38.83
C ARG A 27 -24.64 71.10 -38.15
N PHE A 28 -23.97 71.80 -37.26
CA PHE A 28 -22.65 71.39 -36.72
C PHE A 28 -22.73 70.91 -35.27
N THR A 29 -23.76 71.23 -34.53
CA THR A 29 -23.86 70.83 -33.11
C THR A 29 -24.97 69.80 -32.88
N ILE A 30 -26.14 69.97 -33.62
CA ILE A 30 -27.32 69.15 -33.34
C ILE A 30 -27.48 67.99 -34.35
N SER A 31 -27.17 68.22 -35.64
CA SER A 31 -27.43 67.24 -36.70
C SER A 31 -26.72 65.91 -36.54
N ASP A 32 -25.61 65.88 -35.84
CA ASP A 32 -24.83 64.67 -35.63
C ASP A 32 -25.35 63.81 -34.47
N ILE A 33 -26.33 64.32 -33.73
CA ILE A 33 -27.03 63.61 -32.68
C ILE A 33 -27.92 62.55 -33.29
N ASN A 34 -27.65 61.30 -32.99
CA ASN A 34 -28.44 60.16 -33.48
C ASN A 34 -28.67 59.19 -32.31
N GLU A 35 -29.90 58.97 -31.97
CA GLU A 35 -30.35 58.01 -30.99
C GLU A 35 -31.40 57.08 -31.64
N GLU A 36 -31.17 55.80 -31.66
CA GLU A 36 -32.02 54.75 -32.21
C GLU A 36 -32.59 55.07 -33.63
N GLY A 37 -31.80 55.75 -34.47
CA GLY A 37 -32.19 56.12 -35.82
C GLY A 37 -32.98 57.43 -35.92
N MET A 38 -33.31 58.06 -34.80
CA MET A 38 -33.87 59.43 -34.79
C MET A 38 -32.71 60.43 -34.77
N THR A 39 -32.88 61.52 -35.46
CA THR A 39 -31.85 62.54 -35.70
C THR A 39 -32.20 63.89 -35.14
N ALA A 40 -31.17 64.71 -34.91
CA ALA A 40 -31.28 66.10 -34.48
C ALA A 40 -32.19 66.28 -33.24
N LYS A 41 -33.21 67.08 -33.33
CA LYS A 41 -34.08 67.41 -32.20
C LYS A 41 -34.73 66.19 -31.57
N GLU A 42 -35.26 65.28 -32.38
CA GLU A 42 -35.96 64.07 -31.92
C GLU A 42 -35.00 63.13 -31.21
N GLY A 43 -33.82 62.94 -31.76
CA GLY A 43 -32.75 62.10 -31.09
C GLY A 43 -32.32 62.69 -29.79
N LEU A 44 -32.10 64.01 -29.71
CA LEU A 44 -31.69 64.67 -28.45
C LEU A 44 -32.82 64.59 -27.40
N LEU A 45 -34.07 64.77 -27.80
CA LEU A 45 -35.19 64.61 -26.86
C LEU A 45 -35.32 63.21 -26.34
N LEU A 46 -35.20 62.19 -27.20
CA LEU A 46 -35.22 60.78 -26.83
C LEU A 46 -34.10 60.44 -25.86
N TRP A 47 -32.90 60.95 -26.12
CA TRP A 47 -31.78 60.77 -25.22
C TRP A 47 -32.06 61.33 -23.80
N CYS A 48 -32.57 62.58 -23.73
CA CYS A 48 -32.97 63.19 -22.44
C CYS A 48 -34.00 62.32 -21.70
N GLN A 49 -35.07 61.93 -22.41
CA GLN A 49 -36.14 61.09 -21.83
C GLN A 49 -35.62 59.77 -21.29
N ARG A 50 -34.77 59.11 -22.02
CA ARG A 50 -34.17 57.80 -21.58
C ARG A 50 -33.24 57.95 -20.38
N LYS A 51 -32.41 58.99 -20.38
CA LYS A 51 -31.47 59.24 -19.28
C LYS A 51 -32.18 59.69 -18.01
N THR A 52 -33.33 60.36 -18.12
CA THR A 52 -34.10 60.82 -16.95
C THR A 52 -35.26 59.89 -16.57
N ALA A 53 -35.46 58.77 -17.28
CA ALA A 53 -36.60 57.87 -17.08
C ALA A 53 -36.67 57.20 -15.68
N CYS A 54 -35.60 57.15 -14.97
CA CYS A 54 -35.53 56.57 -13.61
C CYS A 54 -35.88 57.56 -12.49
N TYR A 55 -36.14 58.85 -12.83
CA TYR A 55 -36.47 59.89 -11.86
C TYR A 55 -37.97 60.23 -11.97
N ASP A 56 -38.75 59.82 -10.99
CA ASP A 56 -40.22 60.01 -10.99
C ASP A 56 -40.66 61.46 -11.03
N ASP A 57 -39.84 62.40 -10.55
CA ASP A 57 -40.08 63.83 -10.49
C ASP A 57 -39.67 64.56 -11.77
N VAL A 58 -39.12 63.83 -12.76
CA VAL A 58 -38.62 64.45 -14.02
C VAL A 58 -39.32 63.87 -15.21
N GLU A 59 -40.05 64.74 -15.90
CA GLU A 59 -40.71 64.39 -17.16
C GLU A 59 -40.32 65.40 -18.26
N VAL A 60 -39.42 64.93 -19.19
CA VAL A 60 -38.95 65.77 -20.30
C VAL A 60 -39.83 65.57 -21.51
N ARG A 61 -40.71 66.54 -21.82
CA ARG A 61 -41.59 66.50 -22.97
C ARG A 61 -41.15 67.40 -24.11
N ASP A 62 -40.43 68.49 -23.80
CA ASP A 62 -40.00 69.52 -24.71
C ASP A 62 -38.66 70.14 -24.33
N PHE A 63 -38.13 71.05 -25.12
CA PHE A 63 -36.96 71.86 -24.83
C PHE A 63 -37.37 73.29 -24.36
N SER A 64 -38.39 73.38 -23.52
CA SER A 64 -38.91 74.63 -22.98
C SER A 64 -39.33 74.45 -21.52
N SER A 65 -40.62 74.34 -21.24
CA SER A 65 -41.16 74.28 -19.86
C SER A 65 -40.78 73.09 -19.05
N SER A 66 -40.38 71.98 -19.65
CA SER A 66 -39.88 70.75 -18.92
C SER A 66 -38.61 70.97 -18.17
N TRP A 67 -37.90 72.05 -18.33
CA TRP A 67 -36.59 72.35 -17.77
C TRP A 67 -36.59 73.42 -16.66
N ASN A 68 -37.74 74.13 -16.45
CA ASN A 68 -37.83 75.28 -15.59
C ASN A 68 -37.49 75.06 -14.14
N ASN A 69 -37.65 73.86 -13.63
CA ASN A 69 -37.33 73.49 -12.21
C ASN A 69 -35.89 73.02 -11.97
N GLY A 70 -35.06 72.97 -13.00
CA GLY A 70 -33.68 72.51 -12.90
C GLY A 70 -33.46 71.00 -12.67
N LEU A 71 -34.54 70.27 -12.32
CA LEU A 71 -34.44 68.88 -11.94
C LEU A 71 -33.97 67.99 -13.10
N ALA A 72 -34.33 68.28 -14.32
CA ALA A 72 -33.88 67.50 -15.48
C ALA A 72 -32.36 67.62 -15.69
N PHE A 73 -31.75 68.77 -15.43
CA PHE A 73 -30.32 68.95 -15.49
C PHE A 73 -29.63 68.21 -14.33
N CYS A 74 -30.18 68.29 -13.10
CA CYS A 74 -29.66 67.57 -11.94
C CYS A 74 -29.74 66.04 -12.17
N ALA A 75 -30.81 65.52 -12.76
CA ALA A 75 -30.96 64.13 -13.11
C ALA A 75 -29.94 63.67 -14.18
N LEU A 76 -29.67 64.49 -15.19
CA LEU A 76 -28.62 64.23 -16.17
C LEU A 76 -27.21 64.19 -15.55
N LEU A 77 -26.95 65.04 -14.54
CA LEU A 77 -25.70 64.99 -13.81
C LEU A 77 -25.59 63.71 -12.98
N ASP A 78 -26.60 63.40 -12.20
CA ASP A 78 -26.60 62.27 -11.29
C ASP A 78 -26.39 60.95 -12.04
N ILE A 79 -27.06 60.73 -13.15
CA ILE A 79 -26.91 59.50 -13.94
C ILE A 79 -25.53 59.36 -14.61
N HIS A 80 -24.87 60.47 -14.92
CA HIS A 80 -23.56 60.45 -15.58
C HIS A 80 -22.37 60.66 -14.63
N ARG A 81 -22.58 61.41 -13.56
CA ARG A 81 -21.59 61.78 -12.56
C ARG A 81 -22.21 61.80 -11.13
N PRO A 82 -22.59 60.60 -10.61
CA PRO A 82 -23.20 60.49 -9.28
C PRO A 82 -22.20 60.88 -8.17
N ASP A 83 -20.92 61.02 -8.51
CA ASP A 83 -19.86 61.49 -7.63
C ASP A 83 -19.92 63.00 -7.37
N LEU A 84 -20.60 63.78 -8.23
CA LEU A 84 -20.70 65.24 -8.14
C LEU A 84 -21.99 65.75 -7.54
N ILE A 85 -23.07 64.99 -7.61
CA ILE A 85 -24.40 65.38 -7.16
C ILE A 85 -25.14 64.16 -6.58
N ASP A 86 -25.88 64.37 -5.51
CA ASP A 86 -26.83 63.41 -4.95
C ASP A 86 -28.25 63.94 -5.20
N TYR A 87 -28.92 63.39 -6.19
CA TYR A 87 -30.23 63.82 -6.66
C TYR A 87 -31.32 63.67 -5.57
N ASP A 88 -31.21 62.65 -4.74
CA ASP A 88 -32.19 62.34 -3.71
C ASP A 88 -32.13 63.35 -2.54
N SER A 89 -30.99 63.96 -2.30
CA SER A 89 -30.78 64.95 -1.27
C SER A 89 -31.24 66.37 -1.65
N LEU A 90 -31.64 66.59 -2.90
CA LEU A 90 -32.03 67.90 -3.39
C LEU A 90 -33.40 68.34 -2.86
N ASP A 91 -33.52 69.63 -2.45
CA ASP A 91 -34.82 70.24 -2.26
C ASP A 91 -35.51 70.47 -3.61
N LYS A 92 -36.49 69.60 -3.96
CA LYS A 92 -37.20 69.62 -5.26
C LYS A 92 -38.02 70.88 -5.48
N SER A 93 -38.27 71.69 -4.42
CA SER A 93 -39.01 72.95 -4.51
C SER A 93 -38.09 74.15 -4.78
N ASP A 94 -36.76 74.03 -4.55
CA ASP A 94 -35.82 75.11 -4.86
C ASP A 94 -35.32 75.04 -6.30
N HIS A 95 -36.22 75.48 -7.23
CA HIS A 95 -35.97 75.46 -8.67
C HIS A 95 -34.65 76.22 -9.05
N ARG A 96 -34.47 77.42 -8.47
CA ARG A 96 -33.32 78.27 -8.80
C ARG A 96 -32.00 77.67 -8.20
N GLY A 97 -32.08 77.17 -6.99
CA GLY A 97 -30.91 76.50 -6.39
C GLY A 97 -30.48 75.26 -7.17
N ASN A 98 -31.45 74.41 -7.58
CA ASN A 98 -31.19 73.22 -8.37
C ASN A 98 -30.60 73.57 -9.76
N MET A 99 -31.15 74.58 -10.43
CA MET A 99 -30.64 75.05 -11.71
C MET A 99 -29.22 75.61 -11.61
N LYS A 100 -28.99 76.47 -10.61
CA LYS A 100 -27.65 77.01 -10.38
C LYS A 100 -26.63 75.93 -10.07
N LEU A 101 -26.98 75.01 -9.16
CA LEU A 101 -26.11 73.87 -8.83
C LEU A 101 -25.75 73.07 -10.08
N ALA A 102 -26.73 72.75 -10.91
CA ALA A 102 -26.49 72.00 -12.14
C ALA A 102 -25.57 72.74 -13.14
N PHE A 103 -25.78 74.04 -13.31
CA PHE A 103 -24.96 74.87 -14.22
C PHE A 103 -23.54 75.06 -13.68
N ASP A 104 -23.39 75.32 -12.37
CA ASP A 104 -22.08 75.41 -11.72
C ASP A 104 -21.27 74.13 -11.86
N ILE A 105 -21.86 72.96 -11.64
CA ILE A 105 -21.21 71.66 -11.83
C ILE A 105 -20.86 71.41 -13.32
N ALA A 106 -21.80 71.71 -14.21
CA ALA A 106 -21.59 71.53 -15.65
C ALA A 106 -20.42 72.35 -16.19
N SER A 107 -20.30 73.61 -15.71
CA SER A 107 -19.23 74.51 -16.12
C SER A 107 -17.89 74.17 -15.46
N ASN A 108 -17.84 73.98 -14.12
CA ASN A 108 -16.61 73.86 -13.37
C ASN A 108 -16.00 72.45 -13.42
N GLU A 109 -16.86 71.41 -13.41
CA GLU A 109 -16.40 70.01 -13.29
C GLU A 109 -16.43 69.23 -14.61
N ILE A 110 -17.35 69.57 -15.51
CA ILE A 110 -17.51 68.84 -16.77
C ILE A 110 -16.94 69.62 -17.95
N GLY A 111 -16.88 70.97 -17.82
CA GLY A 111 -16.37 71.85 -18.88
C GLY A 111 -17.42 72.18 -19.95
N ILE A 112 -18.72 72.12 -19.60
CA ILE A 112 -19.78 72.56 -20.48
C ILE A 112 -19.84 74.11 -20.36
N PRO A 113 -19.79 74.83 -21.49
CA PRO A 113 -19.77 76.31 -21.43
C PRO A 113 -21.10 76.89 -20.89
N ASP A 114 -21.01 77.97 -20.10
CA ASP A 114 -22.12 78.70 -19.58
C ASP A 114 -22.83 79.47 -20.73
N LEU A 115 -23.88 78.86 -21.32
CA LEU A 115 -24.58 79.44 -22.42
C LEU A 115 -25.93 80.00 -22.00
N LEU A 116 -26.41 79.70 -20.81
CA LEU A 116 -27.69 80.13 -20.25
C LEU A 116 -27.55 80.62 -18.82
N ASP A 117 -28.20 81.69 -18.51
CA ASP A 117 -28.38 82.17 -17.17
C ASP A 117 -29.59 81.50 -16.48
N VAL A 118 -29.52 81.33 -15.15
CA VAL A 118 -30.64 80.75 -14.37
C VAL A 118 -31.96 81.50 -14.59
N ASP A 119 -31.85 82.82 -14.72
CA ASP A 119 -33.02 83.73 -14.98
C ASP A 119 -33.72 83.47 -16.32
N ASP A 120 -32.95 83.08 -17.37
CA ASP A 120 -33.46 82.76 -18.66
C ASP A 120 -34.32 81.49 -18.73
N VAL A 121 -34.15 80.60 -17.73
CA VAL A 121 -34.82 79.30 -17.71
C VAL A 121 -35.85 79.22 -16.58
N CYS A 122 -35.57 79.67 -15.34
CA CYS A 122 -36.46 79.53 -14.20
C CYS A 122 -37.53 80.64 -14.16
N ASP A 123 -37.20 81.86 -14.54
CA ASP A 123 -38.10 83.03 -14.40
C ASP A 123 -39.01 83.24 -15.63
N VAL A 124 -38.77 82.45 -16.66
CA VAL A 124 -39.55 82.54 -17.91
C VAL A 124 -40.51 81.35 -18.02
N PRO A 125 -41.84 81.60 -18.14
CA PRO A 125 -42.77 80.46 -18.22
C PRO A 125 -42.58 79.55 -19.44
N ARG A 126 -41.96 80.04 -20.48
CA ARG A 126 -41.59 79.33 -21.72
C ARG A 126 -40.20 79.78 -22.14
N PRO A 127 -39.12 79.14 -21.63
CA PRO A 127 -37.77 79.38 -22.09
C PRO A 127 -37.64 79.16 -23.59
N ASP A 128 -36.72 79.87 -24.24
CA ASP A 128 -36.48 79.71 -25.69
C ASP A 128 -35.97 78.31 -26.02
N GLU A 129 -36.77 77.64 -26.85
CA GLU A 129 -36.50 76.25 -27.23
C GLU A 129 -35.14 76.03 -27.91
N ARG A 130 -34.71 77.01 -28.73
CA ARG A 130 -33.43 76.87 -29.46
C ARG A 130 -32.23 77.06 -28.56
N SER A 131 -32.35 78.00 -27.64
CA SER A 131 -31.29 78.22 -26.64
C SER A 131 -31.11 77.01 -25.73
N LEU A 132 -32.21 76.47 -25.18
CA LEU A 132 -32.20 75.26 -24.39
C LEU A 132 -31.67 74.04 -25.15
N MET A 133 -32.18 73.84 -26.34
CA MET A 133 -31.75 72.73 -27.21
C MET A 133 -30.24 72.82 -27.54
N THR A 134 -29.73 74.03 -27.80
CA THR A 134 -28.31 74.27 -28.00
C THR A 134 -27.48 73.87 -26.74
N TYR A 135 -27.91 74.33 -25.58
CA TYR A 135 -27.24 74.06 -24.37
C TYR A 135 -27.24 72.55 -23.98
N ILE A 136 -28.40 71.91 -24.13
CA ILE A 136 -28.57 70.50 -23.90
C ILE A 136 -27.73 69.64 -24.90
N ALA A 137 -27.56 70.11 -26.14
CA ALA A 137 -26.69 69.46 -27.10
C ALA A 137 -25.21 69.41 -26.62
N TYR A 138 -24.74 70.46 -25.95
CA TYR A 138 -23.40 70.42 -25.32
C TYR A 138 -23.30 69.34 -24.18
N TRP A 139 -24.38 69.20 -23.38
CA TRP A 139 -24.49 68.15 -22.38
C TRP A 139 -24.44 66.76 -23.02
N PHE A 140 -25.21 66.57 -24.11
CA PHE A 140 -25.17 65.32 -24.87
C PHE A 140 -23.75 64.99 -25.33
N HIS A 141 -23.06 65.92 -25.96
CA HIS A 141 -21.72 65.71 -26.49
C HIS A 141 -20.69 65.42 -25.35
N ALA A 142 -20.75 66.19 -24.28
CA ALA A 142 -19.86 66.00 -23.13
C ALA A 142 -20.05 64.61 -22.51
N PHE A 143 -21.27 64.20 -22.21
CA PHE A 143 -21.53 62.89 -21.61
C PHE A 143 -21.30 61.73 -22.58
N SER A 144 -21.63 61.88 -23.86
CA SER A 144 -21.29 60.86 -24.88
C SER A 144 -19.79 60.67 -25.02
N GLN A 145 -19.00 61.72 -24.91
CA GLN A 145 -17.54 61.62 -24.91
C GLN A 145 -16.99 60.93 -23.66
N LEU A 146 -17.54 61.23 -22.46
CA LEU A 146 -17.18 60.54 -21.21
C LEU A 146 -17.47 59.05 -21.31
N GLU A 147 -18.65 58.65 -21.76
CA GLU A 147 -19.01 57.22 -21.95
C GLU A 147 -18.06 56.51 -22.95
N ARG A 148 -17.66 57.18 -24.03
CA ARG A 148 -16.68 56.61 -24.99
C ARG A 148 -15.31 56.36 -24.36
N VAL A 149 -14.82 57.32 -23.57
CA VAL A 149 -13.52 57.19 -22.85
C VAL A 149 -13.59 56.08 -21.83
N GLU A 150 -14.65 56.01 -21.04
CA GLU A 150 -14.85 54.97 -20.03
C GLU A 150 -14.95 53.57 -20.67
N ASN A 151 -15.71 53.43 -21.77
CA ASN A 151 -15.81 52.18 -22.52
C ASN A 151 -14.46 51.76 -23.13
N ALA A 152 -13.66 52.73 -23.63
CA ALA A 152 -12.31 52.46 -24.09
C ALA A 152 -11.41 52.01 -22.94
N GLY A 153 -11.48 52.66 -21.79
CA GLY A 153 -10.75 52.27 -20.57
C GLY A 153 -11.09 50.83 -20.12
N ARG A 154 -12.39 50.51 -20.03
CA ARG A 154 -12.86 49.15 -19.67
C ARG A 154 -12.37 48.10 -20.68
N ARG A 155 -12.30 48.42 -21.98
CA ARG A 155 -11.75 47.50 -22.99
C ARG A 155 -10.24 47.26 -22.79
N VAL A 156 -9.49 48.32 -22.51
CA VAL A 156 -8.04 48.21 -22.22
C VAL A 156 -7.80 47.42 -20.92
N GLU A 157 -8.56 47.73 -19.88
CA GLU A 157 -8.46 46.97 -18.60
C GLU A 157 -8.75 45.48 -18.82
N LYS A 158 -9.86 45.16 -19.52
CA LYS A 158 -10.19 43.77 -19.88
C LYS A 158 -9.08 43.08 -20.69
N PHE A 159 -8.48 43.82 -21.62
CA PHE A 159 -7.35 43.32 -22.40
C PHE A 159 -6.13 43.03 -21.51
N VAL A 160 -5.73 43.98 -20.63
CA VAL A 160 -4.61 43.84 -19.71
C VAL A 160 -4.82 42.66 -18.76
N ASN A 161 -6.03 42.55 -18.17
CA ASN A 161 -6.37 41.45 -17.27
C ASN A 161 -6.33 40.10 -17.99
N ASN A 162 -6.77 40.02 -19.23
CA ASN A 162 -6.65 38.80 -20.02
C ASN A 162 -5.19 38.43 -20.37
N MET A 163 -4.37 39.43 -20.69
CA MET A 163 -2.95 39.22 -20.93
C MET A 163 -2.22 38.74 -19.69
N HIS A 164 -2.50 39.36 -18.54
CA HIS A 164 -1.93 38.92 -17.26
C HIS A 164 -2.34 37.49 -16.95
N GLY A 165 -3.63 37.17 -17.07
CA GLY A 165 -4.11 35.80 -16.87
C GLY A 165 -3.53 34.78 -17.87
N ALA A 166 -3.23 35.18 -19.12
CA ALA A 166 -2.56 34.30 -20.08
C ALA A 166 -1.09 34.05 -19.66
N TRP A 167 -0.39 35.07 -19.19
CA TRP A 167 0.97 34.98 -18.69
C TRP A 167 1.06 34.09 -17.43
N GLU A 168 0.13 34.25 -16.49
CA GLU A 168 0.04 33.37 -15.30
C GLU A 168 -0.17 31.90 -15.69
N MET A 169 -1.04 31.65 -16.67
CA MET A 169 -1.29 30.30 -17.19
C MET A 169 -0.02 29.71 -17.84
N GLN A 170 0.77 30.51 -18.59
CA GLN A 170 2.05 30.08 -19.18
C GLN A 170 3.05 29.71 -18.08
N ASN A 171 3.23 30.57 -17.09
CA ASN A 171 4.12 30.30 -15.96
C ASN A 171 3.71 29.05 -15.17
N SER A 172 2.39 28.88 -14.97
CA SER A 172 1.83 27.69 -14.33
C SER A 172 2.11 26.43 -15.14
N TYR A 173 1.92 26.47 -16.46
CA TYR A 173 2.23 25.39 -17.37
C TYR A 173 3.69 24.98 -17.28
N GLU A 174 4.62 25.93 -17.43
CA GLU A 174 6.06 25.65 -17.39
C GLU A 174 6.50 25.04 -16.06
N ARG A 175 6.04 25.59 -14.94
CA ARG A 175 6.35 25.08 -13.61
C ARG A 175 5.85 23.65 -13.43
N ARG A 176 4.61 23.39 -13.82
CA ARG A 176 3.98 22.07 -13.68
C ARG A 176 4.62 21.02 -14.58
N VAL A 177 4.96 21.37 -15.84
CA VAL A 177 5.69 20.46 -16.74
C VAL A 177 7.10 20.14 -16.19
N LYS A 178 7.84 21.14 -15.70
CA LYS A 178 9.15 20.93 -15.07
C LYS A 178 9.07 19.95 -13.90
N GLU A 179 8.06 20.12 -13.05
CA GLU A 179 7.86 19.24 -11.89
C GLU A 179 7.49 17.83 -12.32
N LEU A 180 6.56 17.66 -13.28
CA LEU A 180 6.19 16.34 -13.80
C LEU A 180 7.41 15.62 -14.40
N LEU A 181 8.19 16.30 -15.22
CA LEU A 181 9.41 15.73 -15.82
C LEU A 181 10.48 15.38 -14.76
N ARG A 182 10.61 16.20 -13.71
CA ARG A 182 11.49 15.92 -12.57
C ARG A 182 11.08 14.63 -11.85
N LEU A 183 9.77 14.47 -11.58
CA LEU A 183 9.22 13.29 -10.92
C LEU A 183 9.41 12.02 -11.77
N ILE A 184 9.13 12.11 -13.07
CA ILE A 184 9.32 11.00 -14.02
C ILE A 184 10.79 10.55 -14.05
N ARG A 185 11.71 11.48 -14.19
CA ARG A 185 13.15 11.18 -14.24
C ARG A 185 13.66 10.62 -12.91
N GLY A 186 13.22 11.20 -11.80
CA GLY A 186 13.56 10.71 -10.45
C GLY A 186 13.10 9.28 -10.21
N GLN A 187 11.89 8.92 -10.64
CA GLN A 187 11.37 7.56 -10.51
C GLN A 187 12.14 6.55 -11.36
N ARG A 188 12.50 6.92 -12.59
CA ARG A 188 13.30 6.09 -13.48
C ARG A 188 14.71 5.85 -12.92
N GLU A 189 15.32 6.90 -12.38
CA GLU A 189 16.64 6.81 -11.73
C GLU A 189 16.58 5.94 -10.47
N HIS A 190 15.53 6.08 -9.67
CA HIS A 190 15.29 5.21 -8.52
C HIS A 190 15.26 3.73 -8.94
N TRP A 191 14.51 3.34 -9.97
CA TRP A 191 14.46 1.95 -10.44
C TRP A 191 15.80 1.46 -10.98
N LYS A 192 16.53 2.32 -11.68
CA LYS A 192 17.85 1.99 -12.21
C LYS A 192 18.88 1.70 -11.12
N ASN A 193 18.79 2.43 -9.99
CA ASN A 193 19.70 2.30 -8.86
C ASN A 193 19.24 1.25 -7.83
N SER A 194 17.99 0.78 -7.91
CA SER A 194 17.45 -0.24 -7.00
C SER A 194 17.91 -1.62 -7.39
N SER A 195 18.71 -2.27 -6.54
CA SER A 195 19.11 -3.67 -6.65
C SER A 195 18.24 -4.57 -5.76
N PHE A 196 18.23 -5.87 -6.06
CA PHE A 196 17.58 -6.87 -5.22
C PHE A 196 18.60 -7.50 -4.28
N GLU A 197 18.25 -7.65 -3.01
CA GLU A 197 19.09 -8.33 -2.00
C GLU A 197 19.13 -9.85 -2.20
N GLY A 198 18.27 -10.40 -3.04
CA GLY A 198 18.21 -11.81 -3.38
C GLY A 198 17.33 -12.66 -2.47
N THR A 199 16.62 -12.04 -1.52
CA THR A 199 15.60 -12.69 -0.68
C THR A 199 14.21 -12.52 -1.27
N TYR A 200 13.32 -13.48 -1.02
CA TYR A 200 11.92 -13.37 -1.47
C TYR A 200 11.20 -12.19 -0.82
N LYS A 201 11.48 -11.92 0.45
CA LYS A 201 10.89 -10.81 1.21
C LYS A 201 11.21 -9.45 0.59
N ASP A 202 12.48 -9.22 0.22
CA ASP A 202 12.90 -7.98 -0.44
C ASP A 202 12.19 -7.78 -1.78
N VAL A 203 12.17 -8.80 -2.64
CA VAL A 203 11.53 -8.68 -3.96
C VAL A 203 10.03 -8.50 -3.84
N LYS A 204 9.37 -9.13 -2.89
CA LYS A 204 7.95 -8.96 -2.60
C LYS A 204 7.63 -7.53 -2.14
N GLU A 205 8.47 -6.95 -1.28
CA GLU A 205 8.33 -5.55 -0.86
C GLU A 205 8.51 -4.60 -2.05
N GLN A 206 9.54 -4.79 -2.88
CA GLN A 206 9.76 -3.98 -4.07
C GLN A 206 8.62 -4.13 -5.09
N ALA A 207 8.04 -5.31 -5.24
CA ALA A 207 6.84 -5.55 -6.06
C ALA A 207 5.61 -4.80 -5.51
N TYR A 208 5.46 -4.78 -4.20
CA TYR A 208 4.40 -4.03 -3.53
C TYR A 208 4.56 -2.52 -3.74
N GLN A 209 5.76 -1.97 -3.53
CA GLN A 209 6.06 -0.57 -3.77
C GLN A 209 5.83 -0.19 -5.24
N PHE A 210 6.22 -1.03 -6.18
CA PHE A 210 5.94 -0.85 -7.60
C PHE A 210 4.44 -0.84 -7.92
N SER A 211 3.67 -1.66 -7.24
CA SER A 211 2.20 -1.67 -7.36
C SER A 211 1.56 -0.40 -6.79
N LEU A 212 2.07 0.12 -5.67
CA LEU A 212 1.63 1.38 -5.07
C LEU A 212 1.89 2.55 -6.02
N TYR A 213 3.11 2.64 -6.58
CA TYR A 213 3.45 3.61 -7.60
C TYR A 213 2.43 3.62 -8.74
N LYS A 214 2.08 2.44 -9.30
CA LYS A 214 1.08 2.35 -10.38
C LYS A 214 -0.30 2.85 -9.99
N ARG A 215 -0.73 2.60 -8.74
CA ARG A 215 -2.05 2.98 -8.25
C ARG A 215 -2.16 4.46 -7.91
N ASN A 216 -1.10 5.06 -7.40
CA ASN A 216 -1.10 6.40 -6.83
C ASN A 216 -0.39 7.39 -7.77
N GLU A 217 0.95 7.37 -7.79
CA GLU A 217 1.76 8.37 -8.46
C GLU A 217 1.50 8.40 -9.97
N LYS A 218 1.52 7.24 -10.61
CA LYS A 218 1.28 7.17 -12.07
C LYS A 218 -0.09 7.69 -12.45
N ARG A 219 -1.12 7.41 -11.67
CA ARG A 219 -2.48 7.93 -11.94
C ARG A 219 -2.53 9.44 -11.84
N GLN A 220 -1.87 10.02 -10.82
CA GLN A 220 -1.77 11.46 -10.67
C GLN A 220 -1.01 12.08 -11.85
N TRP A 221 0.08 11.46 -12.30
CA TRP A 221 0.85 11.95 -13.44
C TRP A 221 0.09 11.85 -14.77
N VAL A 222 -0.74 10.83 -14.95
CA VAL A 222 -1.65 10.73 -16.12
C VAL A 222 -2.65 11.87 -16.12
N ALA A 223 -3.28 12.15 -14.98
CA ALA A 223 -4.21 13.27 -14.83
C ALA A 223 -3.49 14.60 -15.07
N GLU A 224 -2.32 14.80 -14.45
CA GLU A 224 -1.51 16.01 -14.62
C GLU A 224 -1.11 16.24 -16.08
N LYS A 225 -0.69 15.19 -16.79
CA LYS A 225 -0.38 15.26 -18.22
C LYS A 225 -1.59 15.71 -19.06
N SER A 226 -2.78 15.19 -18.75
CA SER A 226 -4.04 15.58 -19.41
C SER A 226 -4.40 17.04 -19.11
N ASP A 227 -4.27 17.47 -17.85
CA ASP A 227 -4.55 18.84 -17.43
C ASP A 227 -3.57 19.83 -18.07
N LEU A 228 -2.30 19.46 -18.23
CA LEU A 228 -1.30 20.26 -18.93
C LEU A 228 -1.63 20.44 -20.41
N ALA A 229 -2.11 19.40 -21.08
CA ALA A 229 -2.57 19.50 -22.46
C ALA A 229 -3.78 20.45 -22.59
N ALA A 230 -4.75 20.35 -21.66
CA ALA A 230 -5.91 21.24 -21.60
C ALA A 230 -5.48 22.69 -21.30
N LEU A 231 -4.55 22.88 -20.35
CA LEU A 231 -4.02 24.20 -20.00
C LEU A 231 -3.34 24.88 -21.20
N LEU A 232 -2.52 24.15 -21.95
CA LEU A 232 -1.88 24.64 -23.16
C LEU A 232 -2.92 25.02 -24.24
N GLY A 233 -3.98 24.22 -24.41
CA GLY A 233 -5.12 24.52 -25.27
C GLY A 233 -5.82 25.82 -24.85
N ASN A 234 -6.06 26.02 -23.57
CA ASN A 234 -6.67 27.22 -23.01
C ASN A 234 -5.80 28.47 -23.23
N ILE A 235 -4.48 28.36 -23.05
CA ILE A 235 -3.53 29.43 -23.35
C ILE A 235 -3.61 29.83 -24.82
N LYS A 236 -3.57 28.86 -25.74
CA LYS A 236 -3.69 29.09 -27.19
C LYS A 236 -5.00 29.77 -27.56
N THR A 237 -6.12 29.31 -26.99
CA THR A 237 -7.45 29.90 -27.21
C THR A 237 -7.51 31.33 -26.70
N LYS A 238 -7.00 31.58 -25.47
CA LYS A 238 -7.04 32.91 -24.85
C LYS A 238 -6.19 33.91 -25.63
N LEU A 239 -5.01 33.53 -26.08
CA LEU A 239 -4.17 34.39 -26.95
C LEU A 239 -4.77 34.58 -28.32
N GLY A 240 -5.37 33.55 -28.93
CA GLY A 240 -6.00 33.59 -30.23
C GLY A 240 -7.22 34.55 -30.28
N THR A 241 -7.97 34.66 -29.17
CA THR A 241 -9.11 35.59 -29.05
C THR A 241 -8.69 37.03 -29.30
N TYR A 242 -7.50 37.41 -28.94
CA TYR A 242 -6.93 38.75 -29.13
C TYR A 242 -5.98 38.85 -30.32
N ARG A 243 -5.92 37.83 -31.19
CA ARG A 243 -5.01 37.76 -32.34
C ARG A 243 -3.53 37.98 -31.96
N LEU A 244 -3.16 37.53 -30.77
CA LEU A 244 -1.80 37.64 -30.30
C LEU A 244 -0.95 36.44 -30.78
N ARG A 245 0.36 36.60 -30.71
CA ARG A 245 1.29 35.53 -31.06
C ARG A 245 0.97 34.28 -30.24
N PRO A 246 0.83 33.09 -30.85
CA PRO A 246 0.66 31.83 -30.13
C PRO A 246 1.81 31.59 -29.16
N TYR A 247 1.50 31.06 -27.99
CA TYR A 247 2.51 30.59 -27.06
C TYR A 247 3.09 29.26 -27.58
N ASP A 248 4.40 29.23 -27.70
CA ASP A 248 5.18 28.04 -28.02
C ASP A 248 6.12 27.79 -26.85
N PRO A 249 5.90 26.69 -26.08
CA PRO A 249 6.73 26.40 -24.91
C PRO A 249 8.17 26.10 -25.33
N PRO A 250 9.15 26.33 -24.44
CA PRO A 250 10.53 25.91 -24.67
C PRO A 250 10.61 24.44 -25.04
N GLN A 251 11.55 24.06 -25.91
CA GLN A 251 11.69 22.67 -26.42
C GLN A 251 11.74 21.62 -25.30
N GLU A 252 12.35 21.96 -24.17
CA GLU A 252 12.45 21.07 -23.00
C GLU A 252 11.10 20.84 -22.31
N LEU A 253 10.15 21.77 -22.48
CA LEU A 253 8.83 21.77 -21.85
C LEU A 253 7.71 21.56 -22.88
N SER A 254 8.08 21.22 -24.10
CA SER A 254 7.11 20.98 -25.18
C SER A 254 6.32 19.69 -24.93
N PRO A 255 5.09 19.59 -25.46
CA PRO A 255 4.30 18.36 -25.41
C PRO A 255 5.05 17.15 -25.96
N GLU A 256 5.79 17.34 -27.06
CA GLU A 256 6.56 16.29 -27.73
C GLU A 256 7.68 15.75 -26.83
N ASN A 257 8.34 16.63 -26.06
CA ASN A 257 9.33 16.19 -25.07
C ASN A 257 8.69 15.46 -23.90
N CYS A 258 7.53 15.94 -23.44
CA CYS A 258 6.76 15.28 -22.38
C CYS A 258 6.31 13.88 -22.82
N ASP A 259 5.84 13.73 -24.06
CA ASP A 259 5.44 12.44 -24.64
C ASP A 259 6.63 11.50 -24.76
N ARG A 260 7.78 11.97 -25.21
CA ARG A 260 9.00 11.16 -25.29
C ARG A 260 9.46 10.65 -23.92
N GLU A 261 9.50 11.53 -22.90
CA GLU A 261 9.86 11.10 -21.53
C GLU A 261 8.83 10.12 -20.96
N TRP A 262 7.56 10.28 -21.32
CA TRP A 262 6.49 9.35 -20.94
C TRP A 262 6.65 7.98 -21.60
N GLU A 263 7.02 7.94 -22.86
CA GLU A 263 7.30 6.68 -23.58
C GLU A 263 8.47 5.93 -22.94
N ILE A 264 9.54 6.67 -22.58
CA ILE A 264 10.69 6.10 -21.90
C ILE A 264 10.28 5.56 -20.52
N LEU A 265 9.49 6.31 -19.73
CA LEU A 265 8.96 5.85 -18.46
C LEU A 265 8.16 4.55 -18.61
N THR A 266 7.30 4.47 -19.62
CA THR A 266 6.47 3.29 -19.89
C THR A 266 7.33 2.06 -20.24
N ARG A 267 8.39 2.24 -21.00
CA ARG A 267 9.36 1.19 -21.31
C ARG A 267 10.11 0.73 -20.05
N ASP A 268 10.68 1.67 -19.29
CA ASP A 268 11.42 1.39 -18.06
C ASP A 268 10.52 0.70 -17.01
N GLU A 269 9.22 1.06 -16.96
CA GLU A 269 8.20 0.41 -16.14
C GLU A 269 7.95 -1.04 -16.56
N HIS A 270 7.91 -1.30 -17.86
CA HIS A 270 7.75 -2.67 -18.38
C HIS A 270 8.98 -3.52 -18.05
N GLU A 271 10.19 -3.00 -18.28
CA GLU A 271 11.45 -3.65 -17.94
C GLU A 271 11.53 -3.95 -16.44
N ARG A 272 11.15 -2.98 -15.57
CA ARG A 272 11.10 -3.20 -14.12
C ARG A 272 10.12 -4.29 -13.71
N SER A 273 8.93 -4.31 -14.32
CA SER A 273 7.93 -5.34 -14.08
C SER A 273 8.43 -6.73 -14.47
N GLN A 274 9.08 -6.86 -15.62
CA GLN A 274 9.69 -8.10 -16.06
C GLN A 274 10.79 -8.55 -15.09
N LEU A 275 11.69 -7.66 -14.73
CA LEU A 275 12.80 -7.96 -13.82
C LEU A 275 12.31 -8.44 -12.45
N ILE A 276 11.28 -7.82 -11.88
CA ILE A 276 10.66 -8.27 -10.63
C ILE A 276 10.11 -9.68 -10.77
N ASN A 277 9.36 -9.96 -11.85
CA ASN A 277 8.74 -11.27 -12.07
C ASN A 277 9.79 -12.37 -12.32
N GLU A 278 10.85 -12.06 -13.06
CA GLU A 278 11.97 -12.98 -13.29
C GLU A 278 12.71 -13.27 -11.99
N THR A 279 13.02 -12.25 -11.21
CA THR A 279 13.69 -12.41 -9.92
C THR A 279 12.87 -13.25 -8.95
N ILE A 280 11.54 -13.02 -8.87
CA ILE A 280 10.64 -13.85 -8.06
C ILE A 280 10.70 -15.31 -8.50
N ARG A 281 10.65 -15.57 -9.82
CA ARG A 281 10.72 -16.92 -10.39
C ARG A 281 12.04 -17.60 -10.07
N ASP A 282 13.13 -16.88 -10.23
CA ASP A 282 14.47 -17.41 -9.99
C ASP A 282 14.69 -17.74 -8.51
N ILE A 283 14.22 -16.88 -7.60
CA ILE A 283 14.28 -17.14 -6.15
C ILE A 283 13.43 -18.38 -5.81
N LYS A 284 12.19 -18.47 -6.31
CA LYS A 284 11.35 -19.64 -6.09
C LYS A 284 11.98 -20.93 -6.61
N ASN A 285 12.57 -20.90 -7.79
CA ASN A 285 13.25 -22.06 -8.37
C ASN A 285 14.49 -22.46 -7.59
N ARG A 286 15.25 -21.46 -7.08
CA ARG A 286 16.40 -21.71 -6.22
C ARG A 286 16.00 -22.34 -4.89
N LEU A 287 14.94 -21.85 -4.25
CA LEU A 287 14.41 -22.41 -3.02
C LEU A 287 13.92 -23.84 -3.20
N ARG A 288 13.14 -24.12 -4.29
CA ARG A 288 12.70 -25.48 -4.62
C ARG A 288 13.86 -26.44 -4.76
N ARG A 289 14.91 -26.05 -5.50
CA ARG A 289 16.10 -26.90 -5.69
C ARG A 289 16.88 -27.07 -4.41
N SER A 290 17.13 -25.99 -3.65
CA SER A 290 17.87 -26.09 -2.40
C SER A 290 17.18 -26.98 -1.38
N PHE A 291 15.85 -26.89 -1.26
CA PHE A 291 15.07 -27.80 -0.43
C PHE A 291 15.17 -29.23 -0.94
N ALA A 292 14.93 -29.45 -2.22
CA ALA A 292 14.95 -30.78 -2.81
C ALA A 292 16.31 -31.47 -2.69
N ASP A 293 17.40 -30.77 -2.98
CA ASP A 293 18.75 -31.30 -2.87
C ASP A 293 19.01 -31.78 -1.43
N LYS A 294 18.73 -30.94 -0.44
CA LYS A 294 18.92 -31.30 0.97
C LYS A 294 17.98 -32.40 1.45
N ALA A 295 16.70 -32.35 1.05
CA ALA A 295 15.72 -33.37 1.40
C ALA A 295 16.09 -34.74 0.82
N ASN A 296 16.49 -34.78 -0.44
CA ASN A 296 16.91 -36.02 -1.12
C ASN A 296 18.21 -36.58 -0.51
N ASP A 297 19.21 -35.73 -0.21
CA ASP A 297 20.44 -36.14 0.45
C ASP A 297 20.18 -36.69 1.87
N PHE A 298 19.27 -36.04 2.59
CA PHE A 298 18.88 -36.50 3.93
C PHE A 298 18.16 -37.82 3.87
N ALA A 299 17.19 -38.00 2.97
CA ALA A 299 16.48 -39.27 2.78
C ALA A 299 17.43 -40.38 2.37
N LEU A 300 18.42 -40.11 1.50
CA LEU A 300 19.44 -41.08 1.14
C LEU A 300 20.30 -41.47 2.37
N THR A 301 20.67 -40.51 3.19
CA THR A 301 21.43 -40.76 4.44
C THR A 301 20.63 -41.63 5.41
N LEU A 302 19.34 -41.32 5.63
CA LEU A 302 18.46 -42.12 6.47
C LEU A 302 18.32 -43.57 5.94
N LYS A 303 18.17 -43.72 4.63
CA LYS A 303 18.09 -45.03 3.99
C LYS A 303 19.38 -45.84 4.14
N THR A 304 20.55 -45.20 3.99
CA THR A 304 21.82 -45.87 4.18
C THR A 304 22.02 -46.29 5.63
N LEU A 305 21.61 -45.48 6.61
CA LEU A 305 21.62 -45.83 8.02
C LEU A 305 20.67 -47.00 8.31
N SER A 306 19.46 -46.97 7.79
CA SER A 306 18.49 -48.06 7.96
C SER A 306 19.02 -49.39 7.39
N LEU A 307 19.68 -49.36 6.24
CA LEU A 307 20.31 -50.52 5.64
C LEU A 307 21.50 -51.02 6.48
N ALA A 308 22.31 -50.09 7.03
CA ALA A 308 23.45 -50.45 7.90
C ALA A 308 22.99 -51.16 9.18
N ILE A 309 21.83 -50.75 9.75
CA ILE A 309 21.26 -51.40 10.94
C ILE A 309 20.71 -52.79 10.62
N SER A 310 20.07 -52.96 9.46
CA SER A 310 19.43 -54.23 9.07
C SER A 310 20.38 -55.26 8.55
N GLY A 311 21.55 -54.87 8.04
CA GLY A 311 22.59 -55.72 7.46
C GLY A 311 23.72 -56.11 8.41
N LEU A 312 23.52 -55.98 9.72
CA LEU A 312 24.57 -56.31 10.71
C LEU A 312 24.75 -57.82 10.84
N ASP A 313 25.92 -58.31 10.46
CA ASP A 313 26.40 -59.69 10.64
C ASP A 313 27.70 -59.72 11.45
N GLY A 314 28.02 -60.82 12.13
CA GLY A 314 29.26 -61.00 12.88
C GLY A 314 29.05 -61.16 14.39
N ASP A 315 30.13 -61.05 15.14
CA ASP A 315 30.07 -61.21 16.60
C ASP A 315 29.32 -60.05 17.28
N VAL A 316 28.68 -60.30 18.41
CA VAL A 316 27.86 -59.33 19.17
C VAL A 316 28.64 -58.08 19.53
N GLU A 317 29.94 -58.24 19.91
CA GLU A 317 30.80 -57.10 20.24
C GLU A 317 31.05 -56.19 19.05
N ASP A 318 31.33 -56.75 17.87
CA ASP A 318 31.54 -56.00 16.62
C ASP A 318 30.27 -55.28 16.18
N GLN A 319 29.10 -55.94 16.32
CA GLN A 319 27.80 -55.32 16.05
C GLN A 319 27.49 -54.17 17.00
N LEU A 320 27.79 -54.33 18.31
CA LEU A 320 27.57 -53.31 19.32
C LEU A 320 28.42 -52.06 19.03
N ASP A 321 29.72 -52.26 18.78
CA ASP A 321 30.63 -51.16 18.39
C ASP A 321 30.17 -50.44 17.14
N HIS A 322 29.66 -51.15 16.17
CA HIS A 322 29.15 -50.56 14.93
C HIS A 322 27.89 -49.73 15.18
N VAL A 323 26.92 -50.26 15.93
CA VAL A 323 25.67 -49.53 16.23
C VAL A 323 25.93 -48.34 17.15
N GLN A 324 26.90 -48.41 18.10
CA GLN A 324 27.32 -47.28 18.90
C GLN A 324 27.91 -46.13 18.05
N LYS A 325 28.71 -46.46 17.01
CA LYS A 325 29.21 -45.49 16.03
C LYS A 325 28.08 -44.86 15.24
N LEU A 326 27.09 -45.67 14.80
CA LEU A 326 25.90 -45.13 14.11
C LEU A 326 25.10 -44.20 15.04
N ASN A 327 24.94 -44.54 16.31
CA ASN A 327 24.27 -43.68 17.30
C ASN A 327 25.00 -42.35 17.51
N GLY A 328 26.34 -42.37 17.51
CA GLY A 328 27.19 -41.16 17.60
C GLY A 328 27.03 -40.22 16.40
N ASN A 329 26.54 -40.73 15.25
CA ASN A 329 26.28 -39.94 14.03
C ASN A 329 24.86 -39.34 13.97
N LEU A 330 23.99 -39.59 14.96
CA LEU A 330 22.64 -39.06 14.98
C LEU A 330 22.55 -37.55 15.26
N PRO A 331 23.30 -36.96 16.24
CA PRO A 331 23.19 -35.53 16.52
C PRO A 331 23.44 -34.60 15.30
N PRO A 332 24.38 -34.86 14.38
CA PRO A 332 24.53 -34.08 13.15
C PRO A 332 23.30 -34.11 12.25
N LEU A 333 22.49 -35.18 12.29
CA LEU A 333 21.27 -35.29 11.47
C LEU A 333 20.15 -34.41 12.00
N ASP A 334 20.06 -34.18 13.29
CA ASP A 334 19.11 -33.21 13.85
C ASP A 334 19.42 -31.80 13.33
N ALA A 335 20.68 -31.37 13.39
CA ALA A 335 21.09 -30.08 12.83
C ALA A 335 20.86 -30.00 11.31
N PHE A 336 21.00 -31.12 10.58
CA PHE A 336 20.69 -31.15 9.16
C PHE A 336 19.19 -31.01 8.91
N LEU A 337 18.34 -31.67 9.68
CA LEU A 337 16.89 -31.53 9.62
C LEU A 337 16.46 -30.08 9.91
N ASP A 338 17.07 -29.42 10.89
CA ASP A 338 16.83 -28.01 11.20
C ASP A 338 17.12 -27.11 9.98
N THR A 339 18.20 -27.41 9.23
CA THR A 339 18.47 -26.64 7.98
C THR A 339 17.44 -26.87 6.88
N ILE A 340 16.84 -28.06 6.84
CA ILE A 340 15.73 -28.36 5.91
C ILE A 340 14.48 -27.63 6.36
N ALA A 341 14.21 -27.56 7.66
CA ALA A 341 13.08 -26.83 8.23
C ALA A 341 13.16 -25.32 7.94
N GLU A 342 14.36 -24.72 8.01
CA GLU A 342 14.56 -23.31 7.62
C GLU A 342 14.22 -23.08 6.14
N LEU A 343 14.62 -24.02 5.26
CA LEU A 343 14.30 -23.92 3.83
C LEU A 343 12.82 -24.15 3.55
N ASP A 344 12.17 -25.05 4.28
CA ASP A 344 10.74 -25.29 4.19
C ASP A 344 9.94 -24.05 4.58
N GLN A 345 10.33 -23.39 5.67
CA GLN A 345 9.77 -22.11 6.06
C GLN A 345 9.91 -21.04 4.95
N GLN A 346 11.11 -20.93 4.34
CA GLN A 346 11.33 -19.98 3.24
C GLN A 346 10.49 -20.34 2.01
N CYS A 347 10.27 -21.61 1.73
CA CYS A 347 9.37 -22.06 0.67
C CYS A 347 7.91 -21.69 0.96
N ALA A 348 7.47 -21.86 2.21
CA ALA A 348 6.12 -21.47 2.63
C ALA A 348 5.92 -19.95 2.55
N GLU A 349 6.88 -19.13 2.98
CA GLU A 349 6.86 -17.67 2.85
C GLU A 349 6.79 -17.23 1.38
N ALA A 350 7.42 -18.00 0.49
CA ALA A 350 7.40 -17.77 -0.95
C ALA A 350 6.14 -18.32 -1.64
N ASN A 351 5.18 -18.91 -0.91
CA ASN A 351 4.00 -19.59 -1.44
C ASN A 351 4.41 -20.65 -2.50
N ILE A 352 5.29 -21.57 -2.10
CA ILE A 352 5.67 -22.73 -2.89
C ILE A 352 4.94 -23.92 -2.27
N GLU A 353 3.88 -24.39 -2.92
CA GLU A 353 3.04 -25.50 -2.45
C GLU A 353 3.54 -26.84 -2.99
N GLU A 354 4.09 -26.86 -4.21
CA GLU A 354 4.55 -28.07 -4.88
C GLU A 354 6.02 -27.93 -5.30
N ASN A 355 6.76 -29.05 -5.18
CA ASN A 355 8.16 -29.11 -5.58
C ASN A 355 8.40 -30.31 -6.50
N ASP A 356 8.58 -30.06 -7.80
CA ASP A 356 8.80 -31.08 -8.82
C ASP A 356 10.14 -31.82 -8.68
N PHE A 357 11.07 -31.34 -7.81
CA PHE A 357 12.42 -31.91 -7.67
C PHE A 357 12.54 -32.91 -6.52
N THR A 358 11.52 -33.02 -5.66
CA THR A 358 11.45 -33.99 -4.57
C THR A 358 10.02 -34.35 -4.23
N THR A 359 9.84 -35.58 -3.77
CA THR A 359 8.56 -36.05 -3.22
C THR A 359 8.53 -36.01 -1.67
N TYR A 360 9.69 -35.73 -1.04
CA TYR A 360 9.80 -35.71 0.41
C TYR A 360 9.31 -34.40 0.98
N THR A 361 8.55 -34.52 2.07
CA THR A 361 8.15 -33.41 2.93
C THR A 361 8.98 -33.36 4.18
N LEU A 362 9.02 -32.20 4.87
CA LEU A 362 9.72 -32.06 6.15
C LEU A 362 9.19 -33.06 7.19
N ASP A 363 7.87 -33.21 7.28
CA ASP A 363 7.21 -34.12 8.25
C ASP A 363 7.56 -35.58 7.99
N GLU A 364 7.60 -36.00 6.74
CA GLU A 364 8.03 -37.38 6.37
C GLU A 364 9.47 -37.63 6.76
N LEU A 365 10.37 -36.68 6.48
CA LEU A 365 11.79 -36.81 6.85
C LEU A 365 12.00 -36.83 8.36
N ALA A 366 11.29 -36.01 9.11
CA ALA A 366 11.31 -35.99 10.57
C ALA A 366 10.81 -37.32 11.14
N TYR A 367 9.74 -37.86 10.56
CA TYR A 367 9.20 -39.18 10.95
C TYR A 367 10.18 -40.31 10.64
N GLU A 368 10.77 -40.34 9.42
CA GLU A 368 11.80 -41.34 9.07
C GLU A 368 13.03 -41.26 10.01
N LEU A 369 13.49 -40.06 10.37
CA LEU A 369 14.57 -39.90 11.35
C LEU A 369 14.18 -40.51 12.71
N SER A 370 12.95 -40.27 13.14
CA SER A 370 12.47 -40.85 14.41
C SER A 370 12.43 -42.36 14.39
N LEU A 371 12.04 -42.96 13.25
CA LEU A 371 12.09 -44.42 13.06
C LEU A 371 13.50 -44.97 13.09
N VAL A 372 14.46 -44.29 12.44
CA VAL A 372 15.88 -44.70 12.46
C VAL A 372 16.43 -44.62 13.88
N LYS A 373 16.16 -43.52 14.60
CA LYS A 373 16.56 -43.38 16.02
C LYS A 373 15.99 -44.49 16.90
N SER A 374 14.71 -44.79 16.76
CA SER A 374 14.04 -45.87 17.49
C SER A 374 14.68 -47.23 17.15
N SER A 375 14.99 -47.46 15.88
CA SER A 375 15.62 -48.71 15.43
C SER A 375 17.04 -48.89 15.98
N ILE A 376 17.83 -47.81 16.01
CA ILE A 376 19.18 -47.82 16.61
C ILE A 376 19.07 -48.10 18.12
N SER A 377 18.18 -47.38 18.83
CA SER A 377 17.98 -47.55 20.26
C SER A 377 17.55 -48.98 20.61
N LYS A 378 16.58 -49.53 19.87
CA LYS A 378 16.14 -50.92 20.05
C LYS A 378 17.24 -51.94 19.77
N LYS A 379 18.03 -51.70 18.71
CA LYS A 379 19.17 -52.61 18.38
C LYS A 379 20.27 -52.53 19.41
N LEU A 380 20.59 -51.34 19.95
CA LEU A 380 21.53 -51.16 21.04
C LEU A 380 21.07 -51.93 22.27
N ALA A 381 19.84 -51.68 22.71
CA ALA A 381 19.28 -52.40 23.88
C ALA A 381 19.32 -53.93 23.70
N PHE A 382 19.02 -54.40 22.48
CA PHE A 382 19.10 -55.82 22.17
C PHE A 382 20.53 -56.37 22.28
N LEU A 383 21.50 -55.67 21.69
CA LEU A 383 22.91 -56.10 21.72
C LEU A 383 23.52 -56.00 23.13
N ASP A 384 23.19 -54.95 23.89
CA ASP A 384 23.60 -54.81 25.30
C ASP A 384 23.05 -55.99 26.14
N ASN A 385 21.77 -56.33 25.96
CA ASN A 385 21.17 -57.48 26.65
C ASN A 385 21.85 -58.79 26.27
N GLN A 386 22.20 -58.99 24.97
CA GLN A 386 22.95 -60.18 24.56
C GLN A 386 24.37 -60.23 25.16
N MET A 387 25.04 -59.06 25.28
CA MET A 387 26.36 -59.01 25.93
C MET A 387 26.30 -59.38 27.42
N VAL A 388 25.27 -58.84 28.13
CA VAL A 388 25.02 -59.22 29.53
C VAL A 388 24.78 -60.72 29.64
N ALA A 389 23.96 -61.25 28.76
CA ALA A 389 23.64 -62.67 28.70
C ALA A 389 24.85 -63.54 28.48
N ARG A 390 25.74 -63.17 27.56
CA ARG A 390 26.98 -63.89 27.23
C ARG A 390 27.97 -63.92 28.40
N ASN A 391 27.96 -62.86 29.18
CA ASN A 391 28.88 -62.75 30.36
C ASN A 391 28.37 -63.48 31.63
N MET A 392 27.14 -63.96 31.60
CA MET A 392 26.55 -64.72 32.72
C MET A 392 26.81 -66.25 32.56
N THR A 393 27.72 -66.76 33.26
CA THR A 393 28.20 -68.18 33.16
C THR A 393 27.30 -69.19 33.83
N ASN A 394 26.29 -68.77 34.63
CA ASN A 394 25.46 -69.63 35.48
C ASN A 394 24.09 -69.97 34.97
N LEU A 395 23.70 -69.49 33.72
CA LEU A 395 22.43 -69.77 33.14
C LEU A 395 22.55 -70.69 31.92
N THR A 396 21.58 -71.57 31.77
CA THR A 396 21.43 -72.35 30.53
C THR A 396 20.89 -71.45 29.40
N PRO A 397 21.21 -71.71 28.12
CA PRO A 397 20.74 -70.94 27.02
C PRO A 397 19.20 -70.86 26.99
N ILE A 398 18.50 -71.88 27.42
CA ILE A 398 16.99 -71.91 27.46
C ILE A 398 16.46 -70.94 28.51
N GLN A 399 17.03 -70.93 29.71
CA GLN A 399 16.66 -70.00 30.79
C GLN A 399 16.91 -68.55 30.39
N LEU A 400 18.02 -68.32 29.70
CA LEU A 400 18.34 -66.97 29.23
C LEU A 400 17.36 -66.47 28.21
N GLU A 401 16.98 -67.29 27.21
CA GLU A 401 15.96 -66.96 26.21
C GLU A 401 14.60 -66.71 26.88
N GLU A 402 14.24 -67.48 27.88
CA GLU A 402 13.02 -67.30 28.64
C GLU A 402 12.99 -65.97 29.40
N PHE A 403 14.05 -65.65 30.11
CA PHE A 403 14.17 -64.41 30.86
C PHE A 403 14.23 -63.16 29.93
N GLU A 404 14.91 -63.27 28.79
CA GLU A 404 14.94 -62.21 27.78
C GLU A 404 13.57 -62.00 27.16
N SER A 405 12.85 -63.08 26.87
CA SER A 405 11.49 -63.01 26.34
C SER A 405 10.52 -62.34 27.32
N VAL A 406 10.63 -62.71 28.61
CA VAL A 406 9.78 -62.11 29.66
C VAL A 406 10.12 -60.64 29.85
N PHE A 407 11.41 -60.29 29.96
CA PHE A 407 11.81 -58.92 30.11
C PHE A 407 11.27 -58.03 28.97
N ARG A 408 11.43 -58.45 27.71
CA ARG A 408 10.95 -57.71 26.55
C ARG A 408 9.41 -57.65 26.49
N HIS A 409 8.72 -58.65 26.98
CA HIS A 409 7.26 -58.66 26.95
C HIS A 409 6.68 -57.60 27.89
N PHE A 410 7.35 -57.40 29.04
CA PHE A 410 6.90 -56.45 30.07
C PHE A 410 7.49 -55.06 29.96
N ASP A 411 8.61 -54.86 29.23
CA ASP A 411 9.17 -53.56 28.82
C ASP A 411 8.31 -52.99 27.65
N ARG A 412 7.12 -52.46 27.98
CA ARG A 412 6.17 -52.01 26.98
C ARG A 412 6.55 -50.72 26.28
N ASP A 413 7.26 -49.82 26.96
CA ASP A 413 7.72 -48.54 26.45
C ASP A 413 9.07 -48.64 25.73
N ALA A 414 9.66 -49.85 25.70
CA ALA A 414 10.98 -50.13 25.13
C ALA A 414 12.08 -49.24 25.74
N SER A 415 11.96 -48.93 27.02
CA SER A 415 12.94 -48.15 27.79
C SER A 415 14.20 -48.97 28.13
N ASN A 416 14.19 -50.27 27.89
CA ASN A 416 15.19 -51.26 28.32
C ASN A 416 15.36 -51.31 29.83
N THR A 417 14.33 -50.90 30.58
CA THR A 417 14.23 -50.98 32.04
C THR A 417 12.80 -51.33 32.43
N LEU A 418 12.62 -52.13 33.47
CA LEU A 418 11.28 -52.46 34.01
C LEU A 418 10.96 -51.52 35.17
N HIS A 419 9.86 -50.78 35.06
CA HIS A 419 9.32 -50.04 36.17
C HIS A 419 8.71 -51.03 37.20
N GLU A 420 8.43 -50.57 38.41
CA GLU A 420 7.99 -51.45 39.53
C GLU A 420 6.81 -52.34 39.18
N LEU A 421 5.79 -51.81 38.49
CA LEU A 421 4.62 -52.58 38.02
C LEU A 421 4.96 -53.59 36.93
N GLU A 422 5.84 -53.23 36.02
CA GLU A 422 6.28 -54.10 34.94
C GLU A 422 7.20 -55.21 35.48
N PHE A 423 8.07 -54.86 36.44
CA PHE A 423 8.93 -55.81 37.13
C PHE A 423 8.14 -56.82 37.96
N SER A 424 7.10 -56.35 38.72
CA SER A 424 6.21 -57.19 39.43
C SER A 424 5.46 -58.19 38.52
N ALA A 425 4.95 -57.69 37.38
CA ALA A 425 4.25 -58.52 36.41
C ALA A 425 5.21 -59.54 35.73
N ALA A 426 6.47 -59.16 35.46
CA ALA A 426 7.47 -60.04 34.90
C ALA A 426 7.83 -61.18 35.89
N LEU A 427 8.04 -60.85 37.15
CA LEU A 427 8.32 -61.85 38.19
C LEU A 427 7.11 -62.78 38.40
N ALA A 428 5.91 -62.26 38.44
CA ALA A 428 4.68 -63.07 38.57
C ALA A 428 4.51 -64.05 37.39
N SER A 429 4.88 -63.67 36.19
CA SER A 429 4.84 -64.54 35.01
C SER A 429 5.85 -65.71 35.09
N LEU A 430 6.93 -65.50 35.82
CA LEU A 430 7.94 -66.53 36.09
C LEU A 430 7.66 -67.34 37.36
N GLY A 431 6.48 -67.13 37.98
CA GLY A 431 6.04 -67.87 39.16
C GLY A 431 6.52 -67.28 40.51
N LEU A 432 7.16 -66.13 40.50
CA LEU A 432 7.61 -65.43 41.70
C LEU A 432 6.53 -64.39 42.09
N VAL A 433 5.76 -64.69 43.12
CA VAL A 433 4.70 -63.82 43.61
C VAL A 433 5.06 -63.30 44.98
N TYR A 434 5.17 -62.01 45.10
CA TYR A 434 5.43 -61.27 46.34
C TYR A 434 4.18 -60.45 46.72
N ASP A 435 4.04 -60.15 48.02
CA ASP A 435 3.06 -59.16 48.42
C ASP A 435 3.50 -57.75 48.05
N GLU A 436 2.63 -56.76 48.20
CA GLU A 436 2.87 -55.37 47.68
C GLU A 436 4.08 -54.71 48.43
N ASP A 437 4.17 -54.94 49.72
CA ASP A 437 5.28 -54.38 50.54
C ASP A 437 6.62 -55.10 50.26
N GLU A 438 6.58 -56.43 50.13
CA GLU A 438 7.74 -57.25 49.75
C GLU A 438 8.23 -56.91 48.35
N MET A 439 7.32 -56.73 47.39
CA MET A 439 7.64 -56.39 46.02
C MET A 439 8.36 -55.04 45.95
N HIS A 440 7.86 -54.04 46.68
CA HIS A 440 8.50 -52.75 46.77
C HIS A 440 9.92 -52.84 47.33
N GLN A 441 10.12 -53.65 48.35
CA GLN A 441 11.48 -53.87 48.92
C GLN A 441 12.41 -54.55 47.92
N VAL A 442 11.97 -55.59 47.24
CA VAL A 442 12.72 -56.32 46.22
C VAL A 442 13.08 -55.37 45.05
N TYR A 443 12.08 -54.59 44.59
CA TYR A 443 12.33 -53.61 43.51
C TYR A 443 13.40 -52.58 43.91
N VAL A 444 13.31 -52.06 45.13
CA VAL A 444 14.29 -51.10 45.68
C VAL A 444 15.69 -51.68 45.80
N GLU A 445 15.77 -52.93 46.22
CA GLU A 445 17.04 -53.65 46.37
C GLU A 445 17.69 -53.91 45.00
N VAL A 446 16.92 -54.36 44.03
CA VAL A 446 17.38 -54.64 42.66
C VAL A 446 17.76 -53.39 41.90
N CYS A 447 16.99 -52.31 42.03
CA CYS A 447 17.33 -51.04 41.40
C CYS A 447 18.60 -50.38 41.93
N GLY A 448 18.97 -50.64 43.18
CA GLY A 448 20.18 -50.09 43.81
C GLY A 448 20.14 -48.55 43.95
N PRO A 449 21.31 -47.89 44.16
CA PRO A 449 21.42 -46.47 44.47
C PRO A 449 21.07 -45.50 43.32
N ASN A 450 20.84 -45.97 42.11
CA ASN A 450 20.57 -45.12 40.92
C ASN A 450 19.14 -44.56 40.81
N ARG A 451 18.45 -44.39 41.94
CA ARG A 451 17.07 -43.90 42.06
C ARG A 451 16.82 -42.47 41.55
N LEU A 452 17.85 -41.70 41.25
CA LEU A 452 17.74 -40.26 40.99
C LEU A 452 17.78 -39.87 39.49
N SER A 453 17.87 -40.84 38.58
CA SER A 453 17.76 -40.58 37.14
C SER A 453 16.32 -40.71 36.67
N GLN A 454 15.93 -39.91 35.68
CA GLN A 454 14.58 -39.87 35.10
C GLN A 454 14.08 -41.20 34.49
N ASN A 455 14.93 -42.25 34.42
CA ASN A 455 14.62 -43.61 34.01
C ASN A 455 14.99 -44.60 35.14
N ALA A 456 14.39 -44.45 36.31
CA ALA A 456 14.58 -45.36 37.43
C ALA A 456 13.76 -46.64 37.20
N GLY A 457 14.36 -47.64 36.58
CA GLY A 457 13.81 -48.97 36.35
C GLY A 457 14.88 -50.05 36.52
N VAL A 458 14.48 -51.32 36.69
CA VAL A 458 15.38 -52.48 36.74
C VAL A 458 15.91 -52.76 35.34
N SER A 459 17.22 -52.62 35.12
CA SER A 459 17.85 -52.96 33.83
C SER A 459 17.82 -54.45 33.58
N PHE A 460 18.02 -54.88 32.32
CA PHE A 460 18.08 -56.30 31.98
C PHE A 460 19.20 -57.01 32.77
N GLU A 461 20.36 -56.39 32.96
CA GLU A 461 21.44 -56.93 33.76
C GLU A 461 21.03 -57.16 35.23
N GLN A 462 20.35 -56.16 35.82
CA GLN A 462 19.87 -56.28 37.19
C GLN A 462 18.79 -57.36 37.34
N PHE A 463 17.86 -57.42 36.34
CA PHE A 463 16.84 -58.46 36.28
C PHE A 463 17.44 -59.84 36.19
N ILE A 464 18.41 -60.09 35.31
CA ILE A 464 19.08 -61.39 35.18
C ILE A 464 19.83 -61.74 36.44
N ARG A 465 20.58 -60.78 37.02
CA ARG A 465 21.31 -61.05 38.31
C ARG A 465 20.34 -61.43 39.41
N PHE A 466 19.25 -60.78 39.51
CA PHE A 466 18.16 -61.12 40.47
C PHE A 466 17.63 -62.53 40.22
N MET A 467 17.29 -62.84 38.97
CA MET A 467 16.77 -64.14 38.59
C MET A 467 17.82 -65.25 38.88
N VAL A 468 19.08 -65.05 38.63
CA VAL A 468 20.14 -65.96 39.00
C VAL A 468 20.17 -66.15 40.49
N SER A 469 20.12 -65.10 41.31
CA SER A 469 20.15 -65.19 42.77
C SER A 469 18.98 -65.92 43.37
N VAL A 470 17.79 -65.81 42.71
CA VAL A 470 16.56 -66.50 43.16
C VAL A 470 16.50 -67.95 42.66
N THR A 471 17.13 -68.26 41.51
CA THR A 471 17.13 -69.61 40.92
C THR A 471 18.34 -70.42 41.33
N GLU A 472 19.42 -69.75 41.82
CA GLU A 472 20.51 -70.49 42.44
C GLU A 472 20.00 -71.23 43.69
N ASP A 473 20.09 -72.54 43.61
CA ASP A 473 19.65 -73.40 44.67
C ASP A 473 20.48 -73.08 45.91
N GLN A 474 19.90 -72.34 46.84
CA GLN A 474 20.54 -72.07 48.16
C GLN A 474 20.53 -73.28 49.07
N ASN A 475 20.32 -74.47 48.54
CA ASN A 475 20.36 -75.68 49.28
C ASN A 475 21.79 -75.93 49.72
N THR A 476 22.05 -75.72 50.97
CA THR A 476 23.34 -76.11 51.58
C THR A 476 23.52 -77.60 51.43
N ALA A 477 24.77 -78.06 51.33
CA ALA A 477 25.09 -79.49 51.28
C ALA A 477 24.36 -80.32 52.40
N GLU A 478 24.01 -79.64 53.46
CA GLU A 478 23.22 -80.16 54.56
C GLU A 478 21.73 -80.33 54.24
N GLN A 479 21.08 -79.41 53.51
CA GLN A 479 19.73 -79.52 53.06
C GLN A 479 19.55 -80.57 51.95
N VAL A 480 20.49 -80.61 51.01
CA VAL A 480 20.56 -81.70 50.02
C VAL A 480 20.75 -83.04 50.68
N PHE A 481 21.62 -83.17 51.69
CA PHE A 481 21.77 -84.34 52.44
C PHE A 481 20.51 -84.71 53.24
N GLN A 482 19.83 -83.75 53.82
CA GLN A 482 18.56 -83.98 54.53
C GLN A 482 17.45 -84.47 53.57
N SER A 483 17.31 -83.88 52.38
CA SER A 483 16.39 -84.33 51.33
C SER A 483 16.71 -85.74 50.87
N PHE A 484 17.96 -86.07 50.66
CA PHE A 484 18.37 -87.44 50.36
C PHE A 484 18.05 -88.40 51.52
N LYS A 485 18.17 -87.92 52.73
CA LYS A 485 17.87 -88.72 53.93
C LYS A 485 16.39 -88.95 54.11
N GLU A 486 15.54 -87.98 53.75
CA GLU A 486 14.05 -88.09 53.71
C GLU A 486 13.60 -89.09 52.63
N VAL A 487 14.18 -89.02 51.43
CA VAL A 487 13.92 -89.98 50.37
C VAL A 487 14.44 -91.38 50.70
N ALA A 488 15.52 -91.48 51.48
CA ALA A 488 16.04 -92.74 51.94
C ALA A 488 15.31 -93.33 53.16
N ASP A 489 14.23 -92.72 53.65
CA ASP A 489 13.40 -93.17 54.77
C ASP A 489 14.19 -93.48 56.04
N GLY A 490 15.20 -92.61 56.34
CA GLY A 490 16.08 -92.69 57.50
C GLY A 490 17.23 -93.67 57.37
N LYS A 491 17.45 -94.31 56.27
CA LYS A 491 18.56 -95.24 56.02
C LYS A 491 19.79 -94.47 55.51
N VAL A 492 20.99 -94.89 55.97
CA VAL A 492 22.31 -94.26 55.70
C VAL A 492 22.75 -94.42 54.22
N CYS A 493 22.09 -95.23 53.44
CA CYS A 493 22.38 -95.42 52.01
C CYS A 493 21.08 -95.70 51.25
N ILE A 494 20.92 -95.12 50.06
CA ILE A 494 19.84 -95.42 49.12
C ILE A 494 20.20 -96.81 48.52
N HIS A 495 19.25 -97.77 48.63
CA HIS A 495 19.42 -99.11 48.07
C HIS A 495 19.44 -99.01 46.54
N HIS A 496 20.36 -99.71 45.92
CA HIS A 496 20.63 -99.73 44.46
C HIS A 496 19.38 -100.08 43.58
N SER A 497 18.27 -100.42 44.21
CA SER A 497 17.04 -100.82 43.48
C SER A 497 16.13 -99.65 43.04
N LEU A 498 16.48 -98.38 43.37
CA LEU A 498 15.73 -97.22 42.98
C LEU A 498 16.40 -96.39 41.84
N ILE A 499 17.63 -96.84 41.45
CA ILE A 499 18.30 -96.25 40.30
C ILE A 499 18.63 -97.43 39.37
N ASP A 500 17.72 -97.85 38.57
CA ASP A 500 17.93 -98.84 37.50
C ASP A 500 18.24 -98.13 36.22
N PRO A 501 19.49 -98.06 35.81
CA PRO A 501 19.78 -97.73 34.44
C PRO A 501 19.78 -99.03 33.65
N ASP A 502 18.81 -99.23 32.79
CA ASP A 502 18.77 -100.25 31.77
C ASP A 502 20.14 -100.36 31.06
N PRO A 503 20.77 -101.54 31.02
CA PRO A 503 22.00 -101.73 30.29
C PRO A 503 21.71 -101.77 28.78
N VAL A 504 22.06 -100.76 28.09
CA VAL A 504 22.12 -100.79 26.62
C VAL A 504 23.25 -101.73 26.23
N THR A 505 22.86 -102.91 25.79
CA THR A 505 23.72 -103.91 25.19
C THR A 505 24.35 -103.41 23.90
N ASN A 506 25.65 -103.28 23.95
CA ASN A 506 26.46 -103.19 22.74
C ASN A 506 26.33 -104.49 21.89
N SER A 507 25.94 -104.38 20.65
CA SER A 507 26.28 -105.38 19.65
C SER A 507 26.86 -104.68 18.39
N TYR A 508 28.17 -104.95 18.28
CA TYR A 508 28.94 -104.72 17.03
C TYR A 508 28.39 -105.52 15.90
N SER A 509 28.31 -104.94 14.72
CA SER A 509 28.76 -105.58 13.47
C SER A 509 28.88 -104.54 12.38
N SER A 510 30.09 -104.17 11.99
CA SER A 510 30.44 -103.90 10.59
C SER A 510 30.49 -105.23 9.84
N PRO A 511 30.60 -105.32 8.48
CA PRO A 511 30.87 -104.28 7.44
C PRO A 511 30.06 -104.49 6.17
N MET A 512 29.96 -103.45 5.35
CA MET A 512 30.36 -103.33 3.97
C MET A 512 29.77 -102.07 3.36
#